data_539dc1d6dfea8a77e15667d0a4a15ba5
#
_entry.id   539dc1d6dfea8a77e15667d0a4a15ba5
#
_cell.length_a   1.000
_cell.length_b   1.000
_cell.length_c   1.000
_cell.angle_alpha   90.00
_cell.angle_beta   90.00
_cell.angle_gamma   90.00
#
_symmetry.space_group_name_H-M   'P 1'
#
loop_
_entity.id
_entity.type
_entity.pdbx_description
1 polymer ?
#
loop_
_entity_poly.entity_id
_entity_poly.type
_entity_poly.pdbx_seq_one_letter_code
_entity_poly.pdbx_strand_id
1 'polypeptide(L)'
;MLRSKLPAGFVVPAQPVQRAAPPSGADWVHEIKHDAYRIIVRRDGERVRLFSRKAIDWTARLPAIAEGAGRLKAKSFTLDGEAVVVGPNGLTDFEALRRRGSGDVAVLYAFDLLEYDDSDLRRMPLETRKTTLASLLS
;
A
#
# COMPACT_ATOMS: atom_id res chain seq x y z
N MET A 1 12.74 22.58 -17.54
CA MET A 1 12.07 21.98 -16.36
C MET A 1 12.86 20.78 -15.90
N LEU A 2 13.48 20.86 -14.74
CA LEU A 2 14.09 19.70 -14.10
C LEU A 2 12.95 18.75 -13.68
N ARG A 3 12.81 17.60 -14.35
CA ARG A 3 11.99 16.51 -13.84
C ARG A 3 12.62 16.08 -12.51
N SER A 4 11.94 16.36 -11.41
CA SER A 4 12.39 15.84 -10.11
C SER A 4 12.48 14.32 -10.23
N LYS A 5 13.68 13.79 -10.01
CA LYS A 5 13.93 12.35 -10.08
C LYS A 5 13.12 11.68 -8.96
N LEU A 6 12.25 10.76 -9.31
CA LEU A 6 11.48 10.01 -8.32
C LEU A 6 12.42 9.28 -7.35
N PRO A 7 12.04 9.16 -6.07
CA PRO A 7 12.85 8.42 -5.09
C PRO A 7 13.12 6.99 -5.54
N ALA A 8 14.30 6.48 -5.23
CA ALA A 8 14.62 5.08 -5.52
C ALA A 8 13.66 4.14 -4.79
N GLY A 9 13.16 3.13 -5.48
CA GLY A 9 12.21 2.17 -4.95
C GLY A 9 10.75 2.65 -4.96
N PHE A 10 10.48 3.89 -5.40
CA PHE A 10 9.11 4.33 -5.60
C PHE A 10 8.55 3.81 -6.93
N VAL A 11 7.37 3.25 -6.89
CA VAL A 11 6.57 2.86 -8.06
C VAL A 11 5.35 3.75 -8.13
N VAL A 12 5.11 4.35 -9.29
CA VAL A 12 3.92 5.18 -9.50
C VAL A 12 2.68 4.29 -9.41
N PRO A 13 1.78 4.53 -8.44
CA PRO A 13 0.58 3.72 -8.29
C PRO A 13 -0.38 3.89 -9.46
N ALA A 14 -1.14 2.85 -9.76
CA ALA A 14 -2.23 2.92 -10.73
C ALA A 14 -3.25 3.97 -10.28
N GLN A 15 -3.69 4.80 -11.22
CA GLN A 15 -4.69 5.84 -10.96
C GLN A 15 -6.09 5.28 -11.26
N PRO A 16 -7.06 5.42 -10.33
CA PRO A 16 -8.42 5.00 -10.60
C PRO A 16 -9.08 5.88 -11.66
N VAL A 17 -9.94 5.27 -12.45
CA VAL A 17 -10.78 5.97 -13.42
C VAL A 17 -12.21 5.99 -12.89
N GLN A 18 -12.81 7.18 -12.82
CA GLN A 18 -14.19 7.31 -12.38
C GLN A 18 -15.16 6.72 -13.41
N ARG A 19 -16.11 5.93 -12.93
CA ARG A 19 -17.18 5.34 -13.73
C ARG A 19 -18.53 5.56 -13.03
N ALA A 20 -19.61 5.59 -13.80
CA ALA A 20 -20.96 5.71 -13.26
C ALA A 20 -21.38 4.47 -12.46
N ALA A 21 -20.87 3.29 -12.84
CA ALA A 21 -21.08 2.04 -12.13
C ALA A 21 -19.84 1.15 -12.28
N PRO A 22 -19.54 0.29 -11.30
CA PRO A 22 -18.45 -0.65 -11.42
C PRO A 22 -18.75 -1.66 -12.53
N PRO A 23 -17.73 -2.09 -13.29
CA PRO A 23 -17.90 -3.16 -14.28
C PRO A 23 -18.38 -4.45 -13.59
N SER A 24 -19.11 -5.28 -14.32
CA SER A 24 -19.59 -6.57 -13.83
C SER A 24 -19.05 -7.72 -14.70
N GLY A 25 -19.04 -8.92 -14.17
CA GLY A 25 -18.60 -10.13 -14.85
C GLY A 25 -17.47 -10.86 -14.14
N ALA A 26 -17.18 -12.08 -14.59
CA ALA A 26 -16.22 -12.98 -13.96
C ALA A 26 -14.77 -12.48 -14.00
N ASP A 27 -14.44 -11.56 -14.92
CA ASP A 27 -13.09 -11.02 -15.09
C ASP A 27 -12.79 -9.80 -14.20
N TRP A 28 -13.72 -9.44 -13.30
CA TRP A 28 -13.59 -8.29 -12.44
C TRP A 28 -13.55 -8.68 -10.97
N VAL A 29 -12.61 -8.07 -10.25
CA VAL A 29 -12.52 -8.12 -8.78
C VAL A 29 -12.99 -6.78 -8.23
N HIS A 30 -13.89 -6.82 -7.25
CA HIS A 30 -14.39 -5.63 -6.57
C HIS A 30 -13.78 -5.52 -5.18
N GLU A 31 -13.30 -4.34 -4.85
CA GLU A 31 -12.69 -4.02 -3.57
C GLU A 31 -13.41 -2.83 -2.93
N ILE A 32 -13.45 -2.82 -1.60
CA ILE A 32 -14.01 -1.68 -0.86
C ILE A 32 -13.09 -0.48 -1.05
N LYS A 33 -13.66 0.66 -1.39
CA LYS A 33 -12.96 1.94 -1.40
C LYS A 33 -12.99 2.56 -0.01
N HIS A 34 -11.82 2.71 0.59
CA HIS A 34 -11.68 3.40 1.87
C HIS A 34 -11.31 4.87 1.65
N ASP A 35 -11.80 5.76 2.52
CA ASP A 35 -11.27 7.12 2.63
C ASP A 35 -9.98 7.06 3.47
N ALA A 36 -8.84 7.09 2.79
CA ALA A 36 -7.56 6.77 3.38
C ALA A 36 -6.41 7.42 2.61
N TYR A 37 -5.18 7.27 3.10
CA TYR A 37 -3.99 7.70 2.38
C TYR A 37 -3.38 6.54 1.61
N ARG A 38 -3.26 6.70 0.28
CA ARG A 38 -2.56 5.74 -0.58
C ARG A 38 -1.07 5.72 -0.22
N ILE A 39 -0.55 4.54 0.06
CA ILE A 39 0.84 4.34 0.46
C ILE A 39 1.47 3.23 -0.37
N ILE A 40 2.65 3.51 -0.91
CA ILE A 40 3.54 2.52 -1.50
C ILE A 40 4.58 2.18 -0.42
N VAL A 41 4.66 0.90 -0.04
CA VAL A 41 5.65 0.41 0.93
C VAL A 41 6.74 -0.32 0.19
N ARG A 42 7.96 0.16 0.30
CA ARG A 42 9.15 -0.49 -0.25
C ARG A 42 10.03 -1.02 0.87
N ARG A 43 10.37 -2.30 0.78
CA ARG A 43 11.40 -2.92 1.63
C ARG A 43 12.56 -3.41 0.79
N ASP A 44 13.77 -3.06 1.23
CA ASP A 44 15.05 -3.54 0.70
C ASP A 44 15.91 -4.01 1.87
N GLY A 45 15.99 -5.33 2.08
CA GLY A 45 16.67 -5.89 3.24
C GLY A 45 16.05 -5.39 4.55
N GLU A 46 16.82 -4.67 5.36
CA GLU A 46 16.33 -4.08 6.62
C GLU A 46 15.68 -2.70 6.45
N ARG A 47 15.86 -2.09 5.28
CA ARG A 47 15.37 -0.75 5.02
C ARG A 47 13.91 -0.78 4.56
N VAL A 48 13.05 -0.09 5.29
CA VAL A 48 11.64 0.13 4.94
C VAL A 48 11.41 1.60 4.66
N ARG A 49 10.74 1.90 3.56
CA ARG A 49 10.31 3.26 3.20
C ARG A 49 8.85 3.24 2.78
N LEU A 50 8.13 4.25 3.24
CA LEU A 50 6.74 4.47 2.89
C LEU A 50 6.64 5.75 2.06
N PHE A 51 5.96 5.68 0.93
CA PHE A 51 5.78 6.83 0.05
C PHE A 51 4.30 7.13 -0.14
N SER A 52 3.96 8.41 -0.08
CA SER A 52 2.65 8.88 -0.49
C SER A 52 2.47 8.76 -2.00
N ARG A 53 1.24 8.92 -2.49
CA ARG A 53 0.93 8.94 -3.93
C ARG A 53 1.81 9.92 -4.73
N LYS A 54 2.25 11.01 -4.10
CA LYS A 54 3.10 12.04 -4.71
C LYS A 54 4.61 11.79 -4.51
N ALA A 55 4.99 10.57 -4.13
CA ALA A 55 6.39 10.19 -3.89
C ALA A 55 7.07 10.92 -2.72
N ILE A 56 6.29 11.43 -1.77
CA ILE A 56 6.81 12.03 -0.54
C ILE A 56 7.05 10.92 0.47
N ASP A 57 8.22 10.89 1.09
CA ASP A 57 8.57 9.93 2.13
C ASP A 57 7.77 10.21 3.41
N TRP A 58 6.94 9.25 3.78
CA TRP A 58 6.09 9.28 4.97
C TRP A 58 6.49 8.25 6.02
N THR A 59 7.67 7.67 5.91
CA THR A 59 8.12 6.61 6.82
C THR A 59 8.05 7.07 8.29
N ALA A 60 8.52 8.26 8.59
CA ALA A 60 8.48 8.82 9.95
C ALA A 60 7.06 9.17 10.43
N ARG A 61 6.11 9.40 9.52
CA ARG A 61 4.71 9.71 9.85
C ARG A 61 3.88 8.48 10.21
N LEU A 62 4.28 7.31 9.74
CA LEU A 62 3.52 6.06 9.88
C LEU A 62 4.42 4.96 10.48
N PRO A 63 4.95 5.17 11.69
CA PRO A 63 5.93 4.25 12.28
C PRO A 63 5.39 2.85 12.52
N ALA A 64 4.11 2.72 12.88
CA ALA A 64 3.50 1.40 13.09
C ALA A 64 3.47 0.56 11.81
N ILE A 65 3.15 1.19 10.67
CA ILE A 65 3.17 0.51 9.36
C ILE A 65 4.61 0.13 8.97
N ALA A 66 5.56 1.04 9.15
CA ALA A 66 6.97 0.78 8.85
C ALA A 66 7.51 -0.40 9.68
N GLU A 67 7.19 -0.44 10.96
CA GLU A 67 7.56 -1.54 11.85
C GLU A 67 6.91 -2.87 11.42
N GLY A 68 5.61 -2.86 11.12
CA GLY A 68 4.90 -4.03 10.64
C GLY A 68 5.49 -4.59 9.34
N ALA A 69 5.80 -3.73 8.39
CA ALA A 69 6.45 -4.10 7.14
C ALA A 69 7.85 -4.71 7.37
N GLY A 70 8.59 -4.19 8.34
CA GLY A 70 9.91 -4.73 8.72
C GLY A 70 9.87 -6.13 9.31
N ARG A 71 8.73 -6.58 9.82
CA ARG A 71 8.54 -7.92 10.39
C ARG A 71 8.15 -9.00 9.37
N LEU A 72 7.74 -8.59 8.16
CA LEU A 72 7.34 -9.57 7.14
C LEU A 72 8.54 -10.41 6.69
N LYS A 73 8.27 -11.69 6.42
CA LYS A 73 9.29 -12.66 6.01
C LYS A 73 9.57 -12.58 4.51
N ALA A 74 10.29 -11.55 4.10
CA ALA A 74 10.75 -11.36 2.73
C ALA A 74 12.00 -10.49 2.74
N LYS A 75 12.87 -10.67 1.76
CA LYS A 75 14.09 -9.85 1.60
C LYS A 75 13.76 -8.48 1.04
N SER A 76 12.87 -8.46 0.07
CA SER A 76 12.42 -7.24 -0.58
C SER A 76 10.99 -7.36 -1.08
N PHE A 77 10.26 -6.26 -1.07
CA PHE A 77 8.94 -6.19 -1.67
C PHE A 77 8.53 -4.74 -1.92
N THR A 78 7.54 -4.59 -2.80
CA THR A 78 6.79 -3.35 -2.98
C THR A 78 5.31 -3.65 -2.85
N LEU A 79 4.68 -3.08 -1.82
CA LEU A 79 3.24 -3.16 -1.57
C LEU A 79 2.55 -1.88 -2.01
N ASP A 80 1.34 -2.03 -2.52
CA ASP A 80 0.39 -0.95 -2.75
C ASP A 80 -0.78 -1.11 -1.80
N GLY A 81 -1.14 -0.07 -1.09
CA GLY A 81 -2.19 -0.15 -0.08
C GLY A 81 -2.67 1.21 0.38
N GLU A 82 -3.46 1.19 1.41
CA GLU A 82 -4.02 2.38 2.06
C GLU A 82 -3.75 2.35 3.55
N ALA A 83 -3.22 3.48 4.06
CA ALA A 83 -3.10 3.68 5.49
C ALA A 83 -4.44 4.07 6.07
N VAL A 84 -4.90 3.34 7.07
CA VAL A 84 -6.18 3.54 7.74
C VAL A 84 -6.02 3.51 9.26
N VAL A 85 -6.94 4.15 9.97
CA VAL A 85 -7.17 3.90 11.39
C VAL A 85 -8.49 3.17 11.53
N VAL A 86 -8.47 2.08 12.28
CA VAL A 86 -9.68 1.28 12.53
C VAL A 86 -10.26 1.69 13.87
N GLY A 87 -11.52 2.10 13.87
CA GLY A 87 -12.25 2.49 15.07
C GLY A 87 -12.70 1.29 15.91
N PRO A 88 -13.26 1.53 17.12
CA PRO A 88 -13.73 0.47 18.02
C PRO A 88 -14.79 -0.45 17.40
N ASN A 89 -15.54 0.05 16.43
CA ASN A 89 -16.57 -0.71 15.69
C ASN A 89 -16.02 -1.55 14.54
N GLY A 90 -14.70 -1.58 14.34
CA GLY A 90 -14.05 -2.28 13.22
C GLY A 90 -14.12 -1.56 11.89
N LEU A 91 -14.70 -0.37 11.81
CA LEU A 91 -14.76 0.43 10.60
C LEU A 91 -13.60 1.42 10.54
N THR A 92 -13.20 1.80 9.33
CA THR A 92 -12.16 2.80 9.13
C THR A 92 -12.66 4.19 9.54
N ASP A 93 -11.80 4.93 10.22
CA ASP A 93 -12.07 6.29 10.72
C ASP A 93 -11.07 7.28 10.10
N PHE A 94 -11.52 8.00 9.09
CA PHE A 94 -10.68 8.99 8.40
C PHE A 94 -10.34 10.20 9.28
N GLU A 95 -11.24 10.63 10.14
CA GLU A 95 -10.99 11.74 11.05
C GLU A 95 -9.91 11.36 12.08
N ALA A 96 -9.93 10.13 12.59
CA ALA A 96 -8.86 9.62 13.45
C ALA A 96 -7.52 9.55 12.71
N LEU A 97 -7.53 9.15 11.43
CA LEU A 97 -6.31 9.10 10.59
C LEU A 97 -5.68 10.48 10.41
N ARG A 98 -6.49 11.53 10.31
CA ARG A 98 -6.02 12.92 10.15
C ARG A 98 -5.44 13.52 11.42
N ARG A 99 -5.71 12.93 12.59
CA ARG A 99 -5.23 13.44 13.87
C ARG A 99 -3.73 13.27 14.01
N ARG A 100 -3.10 14.19 14.73
CA ARG A 100 -1.69 14.09 15.11
C ARG A 100 -1.46 12.83 15.95
N GLY A 101 -0.40 12.08 15.64
CA GLY A 101 -0.08 10.81 16.32
C GLY A 101 -0.81 9.60 15.80
N SER A 102 -1.66 9.73 14.78
CA SER A 102 -2.35 8.59 14.16
C SER A 102 -1.41 7.53 13.59
N GLY A 103 -0.18 7.91 13.23
CA GLY A 103 0.82 6.99 12.72
C GLY A 103 1.25 5.88 13.69
N ASP A 104 1.01 6.05 14.99
CA ASP A 104 1.29 5.03 16.00
C ASP A 104 0.25 3.91 16.04
N VAL A 105 -0.93 4.15 15.48
CA VAL A 105 -2.06 3.20 15.46
C VAL A 105 -2.56 2.87 14.06
N ALA A 106 -2.08 3.57 13.05
CA ALA A 106 -2.45 3.31 11.66
C ALA A 106 -1.97 1.92 11.22
N VAL A 107 -2.80 1.27 10.42
CA VAL A 107 -2.48 0.00 9.75
C VAL A 107 -2.54 0.16 8.25
N LEU A 108 -1.87 -0.71 7.52
CA LEU A 108 -1.93 -0.75 6.05
C LEU A 108 -2.92 -1.82 5.60
N TYR A 109 -3.91 -1.42 4.83
CA TYR A 109 -4.72 -2.33 4.04
C TYR A 109 -4.02 -2.52 2.68
N ALA A 110 -3.14 -3.51 2.61
CA ALA A 110 -2.44 -3.86 1.39
C ALA A 110 -3.39 -4.57 0.42
N PHE A 111 -3.46 -4.10 -0.81
CA PHE A 111 -4.33 -4.68 -1.84
C PHE A 111 -3.58 -5.15 -3.09
N ASP A 112 -2.31 -4.81 -3.25
CA ASP A 112 -1.51 -5.31 -4.36
C ASP A 112 -0.04 -5.52 -3.95
N LEU A 113 0.61 -6.47 -4.61
CA LEU A 113 2.03 -6.77 -4.46
C LEU A 113 2.68 -6.60 -5.83
N LEU A 114 3.55 -5.60 -5.95
CA LEU A 114 4.12 -5.18 -7.24
C LEU A 114 5.50 -5.80 -7.50
N GLU A 115 6.21 -6.13 -6.42
CA GLU A 115 7.52 -6.76 -6.45
C GLU A 115 7.68 -7.64 -5.21
N TYR A 116 8.34 -8.78 -5.35
CA TYR A 116 8.60 -9.73 -4.27
C TYR A 116 9.93 -10.43 -4.50
N ASP A 117 10.84 -10.33 -3.53
CA ASP A 117 12.17 -10.95 -3.57
C ASP A 117 12.87 -10.80 -4.94
N ASP A 118 13.01 -9.54 -5.37
CA ASP A 118 13.63 -9.11 -6.63
C ASP A 118 12.87 -9.47 -7.93
N SER A 119 11.70 -10.08 -7.81
CA SER A 119 10.83 -10.37 -8.96
C SER A 119 9.79 -9.29 -9.18
N ASP A 120 9.73 -8.72 -10.37
CA ASP A 120 8.69 -7.78 -10.78
C ASP A 120 7.39 -8.53 -11.10
N LEU A 121 6.35 -8.30 -10.31
CA LEU A 121 5.06 -8.98 -10.44
C LEU A 121 4.04 -8.17 -11.24
N ARG A 122 4.36 -6.97 -11.70
CA ARG A 122 3.38 -6.06 -12.32
C ARG A 122 2.76 -6.61 -13.61
N ARG A 123 3.47 -7.50 -14.31
CA ARG A 123 2.98 -8.16 -15.52
C ARG A 123 2.27 -9.50 -15.26
N MET A 124 2.29 -9.95 -14.01
CA MET A 124 1.57 -11.16 -13.62
C MET A 124 0.06 -10.87 -13.50
N PRO A 125 -0.79 -11.88 -13.69
CA PRO A 125 -2.23 -11.74 -13.45
C PRO A 125 -2.51 -11.23 -12.03
N LEU A 126 -3.57 -10.44 -11.87
CA LEU A 126 -3.96 -9.90 -10.57
C LEU A 126 -4.18 -11.01 -9.53
N GLU A 127 -4.81 -12.12 -9.92
CA GLU A 127 -5.03 -13.27 -9.01
C GLU A 127 -3.73 -13.82 -8.45
N THR A 128 -2.68 -13.92 -9.26
CA THR A 128 -1.35 -14.38 -8.83
C THR A 128 -0.75 -13.40 -7.82
N ARG A 129 -0.84 -12.09 -8.09
CA ARG A 129 -0.35 -11.07 -7.16
C ARG A 129 -1.12 -11.11 -5.84
N LYS A 130 -2.45 -11.27 -5.87
CA LYS A 130 -3.30 -11.39 -4.68
C LYS A 130 -2.95 -12.63 -3.84
N THR A 131 -2.75 -13.77 -4.49
CA THR A 131 -2.37 -15.02 -3.80
C THR A 131 -1.00 -14.88 -3.12
N THR A 132 -0.03 -14.31 -3.84
CA THR A 132 1.32 -14.08 -3.29
C THR A 132 1.27 -13.07 -2.14
N LEU A 133 0.48 -12.02 -2.26
CA LEU A 133 0.25 -11.05 -1.19
C LEU A 133 -0.33 -11.72 0.07
N ALA A 134 -1.35 -12.55 -0.09
CA ALA A 134 -1.95 -13.27 1.03
C ALA A 134 -0.93 -14.17 1.75
N SER A 135 -0.07 -14.84 0.99
CA SER A 135 1.01 -15.66 1.55
C SER A 135 2.05 -14.83 2.32
N LEU A 136 2.41 -13.65 1.81
CA LEU A 136 3.34 -12.74 2.49
C LEU A 136 2.79 -12.23 3.81
N LEU A 137 1.47 -11.98 3.89
CA LEU A 137 0.80 -11.40 5.06
C LEU A 137 0.33 -12.44 6.09
N SER A 138 0.41 -13.72 5.76
CA SER A 138 -0.05 -14.81 6.66
C SER A 138 0.92 -15.14 7.80
#